data_9fea6a33eaa560273c1ff533efaf662f
#
_entry.id   9fea6a33eaa560273c1ff533efaf662f
#
_cell.length_a   1.000
_cell.length_b   1.000
_cell.length_c   1.000
_cell.angle_alpha   90.00
_cell.angle_beta   90.00
_cell.angle_gamma   90.00
#
_symmetry.space_group_name_H-M   'P 1'
#
loop_
_entity.id
_entity.type
_entity.pdbx_description
1 polymer ?
#
loop_
_entity_poly.entity_id
_entity_poly.type
_entity_poly.pdbx_seq_one_letter_code
_entity_poly.pdbx_strand_id
1 'polypeptide(L)'
;MGKKVLVSGATGAMGQYLVPHLAALGYEITGLTIDDTVSTLPNVRYLKKDAYDADGMQTFLQREKFDGIVDFMIYNTAQNPRFLPMMLDHTDHYIYLSSYRVYSSNELPVRENSPQWLDCAEDLPFRHSDDYSVYKARGEHFVRASARKNWSIIRPAITYSRMRYQLVTLEMINTVARAQAGKKVVLPEQAKEVPATMTWAGDVAQMIATILFNGKALCEDYSVCTAEHRTWGEIADYYKDICGLEAVWVDKEDYLAIVAPDPYQRFHARWQPEYDRLQTRIMDNRKVLDLCNLQQKDLMPLYDGLKYEIGRCPADLNLPSHERMDEYLKQHNL
;
A
#
# COMPACT_ATOMS: atom_id res chain seq x y z
N MET A 1 -5.86 -14.37 29.03
CA MET A 1 -4.73 -14.05 28.18
C MET A 1 -5.28 -13.36 26.94
N GLY A 2 -4.65 -12.25 26.51
CA GLY A 2 -5.01 -11.60 25.26
C GLY A 2 -4.76 -12.52 24.07
N LYS A 3 -5.47 -12.27 22.95
CA LYS A 3 -5.21 -12.98 21.70
C LYS A 3 -3.81 -12.63 21.17
N LYS A 4 -3.12 -13.63 20.61
CA LYS A 4 -1.78 -13.48 20.02
C LYS A 4 -1.87 -13.15 18.54
N VAL A 5 -1.25 -12.06 18.14
CA VAL A 5 -1.26 -11.59 16.74
C VAL A 5 0.17 -11.49 16.21
N LEU A 6 0.39 -12.12 15.06
CA LEU A 6 1.59 -11.92 14.26
C LEU A 6 1.34 -10.80 13.25
N VAL A 7 2.28 -9.85 13.15
CA VAL A 7 2.26 -8.82 12.12
C VAL A 7 3.56 -8.91 11.33
N SER A 8 3.49 -9.37 10.07
CA SER A 8 4.65 -9.37 9.15
C SER A 8 4.80 -7.98 8.53
N GLY A 9 6.02 -7.44 8.46
CA GLY A 9 6.25 -6.06 8.01
C GLY A 9 5.80 -5.00 9.04
N ALA A 10 6.00 -5.32 10.31
CA ALA A 10 5.47 -4.57 11.45
C ALA A 10 6.01 -3.14 11.60
N THR A 11 7.19 -2.82 11.04
CA THR A 11 7.78 -1.47 11.03
C THR A 11 7.50 -0.69 9.73
N GLY A 12 6.83 -1.33 8.77
CA GLY A 12 6.48 -0.71 7.48
C GLY A 12 5.36 0.34 7.59
N ALA A 13 4.97 0.89 6.45
CA ALA A 13 4.03 2.02 6.34
C ALA A 13 2.70 1.83 7.12
N MET A 14 2.10 0.65 7.06
CA MET A 14 0.87 0.31 7.79
C MET A 14 1.17 -0.29 9.16
N GLY A 15 2.24 -1.10 9.27
CA GLY A 15 2.61 -1.80 10.50
C GLY A 15 2.91 -0.85 11.66
N GLN A 16 3.57 0.28 11.40
CA GLN A 16 3.87 1.30 12.41
C GLN A 16 2.63 1.92 13.08
N TYR A 17 1.46 1.84 12.43
CA TYR A 17 0.18 2.28 12.98
C TYR A 17 -0.64 1.11 13.54
N LEU A 18 -0.61 -0.05 12.87
CA LEU A 18 -1.39 -1.20 13.29
C LEU A 18 -0.89 -1.80 14.61
N VAL A 19 0.42 -1.97 14.76
CA VAL A 19 1.00 -2.60 15.96
C VAL A 19 0.61 -1.87 17.25
N PRO A 20 0.80 -0.54 17.41
CA PRO A 20 0.38 0.16 18.62
C PRO A 20 -1.14 0.17 18.77
N HIS A 21 -1.92 0.19 17.69
CA HIS A 21 -3.38 0.15 17.77
C HIS A 21 -3.87 -1.21 18.31
N LEU A 22 -3.35 -2.33 17.79
CA LEU A 22 -3.68 -3.66 18.33
C LEU A 22 -3.22 -3.86 19.77
N ALA A 23 -2.04 -3.31 20.12
CA ALA A 23 -1.54 -3.36 21.48
C ALA A 23 -2.45 -2.61 22.47
N ALA A 24 -3.00 -1.45 22.07
CA ALA A 24 -3.96 -0.68 22.88
C ALA A 24 -5.29 -1.44 23.06
N LEU A 25 -5.66 -2.31 22.12
CA LEU A 25 -6.81 -3.22 22.25
C LEU A 25 -6.53 -4.44 23.16
N GLY A 26 -5.32 -4.55 23.73
CA GLY A 26 -4.94 -5.61 24.67
C GLY A 26 -4.47 -6.91 24.02
N TYR A 27 -4.15 -6.92 22.73
CA TYR A 27 -3.56 -8.08 22.07
C TYR A 27 -2.07 -8.23 22.39
N GLU A 28 -1.56 -9.47 22.39
CA GLU A 28 -0.15 -9.79 22.48
C GLU A 28 0.44 -9.81 21.05
N ILE A 29 1.31 -8.86 20.72
CA ILE A 29 1.80 -8.68 19.36
C ILE A 29 3.22 -9.22 19.20
N THR A 30 3.43 -10.03 18.18
CA THR A 30 4.75 -10.35 17.64
C THR A 30 4.89 -9.67 16.27
N GLY A 31 5.74 -8.65 16.18
CA GLY A 31 6.04 -7.95 14.93
C GLY A 31 7.29 -8.52 14.27
N LEU A 32 7.18 -8.98 13.01
CA LEU A 32 8.37 -9.33 12.22
C LEU A 32 8.88 -8.10 11.48
N THR A 33 10.18 -7.89 11.56
CA THR A 33 10.89 -6.79 10.91
C THR A 33 12.31 -7.20 10.52
N ILE A 34 12.90 -6.52 9.57
CA ILE A 34 14.33 -6.63 9.24
C ILE A 34 15.19 -5.60 9.99
N ASP A 35 14.53 -4.64 10.65
CA ASP A 35 15.19 -3.58 11.41
C ASP A 35 15.51 -4.03 12.83
N ASP A 36 16.55 -3.41 13.42
CA ASP A 36 16.84 -3.55 14.85
C ASP A 36 15.90 -2.63 15.65
N THR A 37 14.75 -3.19 16.05
CA THR A 37 13.68 -2.44 16.71
C THR A 37 13.36 -3.04 18.08
N VAL A 38 13.24 -2.18 19.09
CA VAL A 38 12.81 -2.55 20.44
C VAL A 38 11.48 -1.87 20.74
N SER A 39 10.54 -2.63 21.32
CA SER A 39 9.26 -2.08 21.72
C SER A 39 9.33 -1.41 23.08
N THR A 40 8.62 -0.29 23.21
CA THR A 40 8.33 0.34 24.53
C THR A 40 6.99 -0.13 25.11
N LEU A 41 6.18 -0.87 24.34
CA LEU A 41 4.89 -1.40 24.77
C LEU A 41 5.06 -2.80 25.38
N PRO A 42 4.50 -3.07 26.57
CA PRO A 42 4.77 -4.31 27.30
C PRO A 42 4.21 -5.56 26.63
N ASN A 43 3.17 -5.43 25.80
CA ASN A 43 2.51 -6.50 25.08
C ASN A 43 2.93 -6.59 23.60
N VAL A 44 4.05 -5.93 23.23
CA VAL A 44 4.62 -5.95 21.88
C VAL A 44 6.06 -6.41 21.94
N ARG A 45 6.40 -7.42 21.14
CA ARG A 45 7.79 -7.80 20.88
C ARG A 45 8.07 -7.74 19.39
N TYR A 46 9.23 -7.22 19.00
CA TYR A 46 9.73 -7.31 17.64
C TYR A 46 10.75 -8.44 17.52
N LEU A 47 10.67 -9.18 16.42
CA LEU A 47 11.64 -10.19 16.05
C LEU A 47 12.29 -9.80 14.73
N LYS A 48 13.61 -9.64 14.75
CA LYS A 48 14.39 -9.45 13.53
C LYS A 48 14.43 -10.76 12.77
N LYS A 49 13.60 -10.85 11.73
CA LYS A 49 13.43 -12.05 10.92
C LYS A 49 13.03 -11.69 9.51
N ASP A 50 13.71 -12.29 8.54
CA ASP A 50 13.28 -12.20 7.14
C ASP A 50 12.02 -13.05 6.93
N ALA A 51 10.90 -12.37 6.66
CA ALA A 51 9.63 -13.04 6.39
C ALA A 51 9.59 -13.71 5.00
N TYR A 52 10.57 -13.47 4.12
CA TYR A 52 10.74 -14.21 2.86
C TYR A 52 11.56 -15.50 3.01
N ASP A 53 12.18 -15.76 4.15
CA ASP A 53 12.77 -17.06 4.47
C ASP A 53 11.68 -18.08 4.79
N ALA A 54 11.19 -18.78 3.78
CA ALA A 54 10.05 -19.68 3.91
C ALA A 54 10.31 -20.85 4.86
N ASP A 55 11.52 -21.44 4.90
CA ASP A 55 11.86 -22.55 5.80
C ASP A 55 11.94 -22.06 7.24
N GLY A 56 12.56 -20.89 7.45
CA GLY A 56 12.61 -20.24 8.74
C GLY A 56 11.22 -19.81 9.23
N MET A 57 10.32 -19.35 8.35
CA MET A 57 8.93 -19.04 8.70
C MET A 57 8.12 -20.28 9.03
N GLN A 58 8.25 -21.35 8.26
CA GLN A 58 7.59 -22.62 8.55
C GLN A 58 7.99 -23.15 9.94
N THR A 59 9.30 -23.16 10.25
CA THR A 59 9.81 -23.58 11.55
C THR A 59 9.30 -22.71 12.69
N PHE A 60 9.23 -21.39 12.47
CA PHE A 60 8.75 -20.43 13.45
C PHE A 60 7.27 -20.65 13.75
N LEU A 61 6.42 -20.74 12.74
CA LEU A 61 4.97 -20.94 12.89
C LEU A 61 4.59 -22.30 13.47
N GLN A 62 5.42 -23.34 13.29
CA GLN A 62 5.24 -24.64 13.95
C GLN A 62 5.50 -24.58 15.46
N ARG A 63 6.37 -23.67 15.91
CA ARG A 63 6.73 -23.52 17.34
C ARG A 63 5.85 -22.55 18.09
N GLU A 64 5.31 -21.55 17.41
CA GLU A 64 4.47 -20.52 17.99
C GLU A 64 3.11 -20.47 17.31
N LYS A 65 2.04 -20.50 18.12
CA LYS A 65 0.66 -20.36 17.62
C LYS A 65 0.21 -18.92 17.74
N PHE A 66 -0.46 -18.45 16.71
CA PHE A 66 -1.08 -17.13 16.65
C PHE A 66 -2.58 -17.26 16.39
N ASP A 67 -3.38 -16.54 17.15
CA ASP A 67 -4.83 -16.46 16.89
C ASP A 67 -5.11 -15.68 15.60
N GLY A 68 -4.28 -14.66 15.30
CA GLY A 68 -4.38 -13.84 14.09
C GLY A 68 -3.03 -13.60 13.43
N ILE A 69 -3.02 -13.57 12.10
CA ILE A 69 -1.86 -13.14 11.30
C ILE A 69 -2.32 -11.99 10.40
N VAL A 70 -1.67 -10.82 10.54
CA VAL A 70 -1.79 -9.71 9.58
C VAL A 70 -0.50 -9.65 8.77
N ASP A 71 -0.62 -9.95 7.49
CA ASP A 71 0.56 -10.17 6.64
C ASP A 71 0.71 -9.04 5.61
N PHE A 72 1.64 -8.12 5.88
CA PHE A 72 1.97 -7.02 4.98
C PHE A 72 3.04 -7.36 3.95
N MET A 73 3.42 -8.65 3.85
CA MET A 73 4.40 -9.06 2.87
C MET A 73 3.80 -9.09 1.45
N ILE A 74 4.70 -9.00 0.48
CA ILE A 74 4.33 -8.96 -0.94
C ILE A 74 4.86 -10.22 -1.60
N TYR A 75 4.00 -11.19 -1.84
CA TYR A 75 4.36 -12.43 -2.54
C TYR A 75 4.00 -12.33 -4.01
N ASN A 76 4.94 -12.67 -4.88
CA ASN A 76 4.71 -12.80 -6.31
C ASN A 76 3.99 -14.12 -6.66
N THR A 77 3.66 -14.31 -7.94
CA THR A 77 2.91 -15.51 -8.37
C THR A 77 3.60 -16.82 -7.98
N ALA A 78 4.94 -16.90 -8.08
CA ALA A 78 5.70 -18.11 -7.75
C ALA A 78 5.79 -18.36 -6.23
N GLN A 79 5.70 -17.31 -5.43
CA GLN A 79 5.78 -17.40 -3.97
C GLN A 79 4.44 -17.75 -3.31
N ASN A 80 3.31 -17.35 -3.90
CA ASN A 80 1.98 -17.59 -3.34
C ASN A 80 1.73 -19.04 -2.91
N PRO A 81 2.04 -20.08 -3.70
CA PRO A 81 1.79 -21.47 -3.32
C PRO A 81 2.56 -21.95 -2.08
N ARG A 82 3.66 -21.29 -1.75
CA ARG A 82 4.48 -21.63 -0.59
C ARG A 82 4.05 -20.88 0.67
N PHE A 83 3.82 -19.58 0.57
CA PHE A 83 3.56 -18.74 1.74
C PHE A 83 2.10 -18.75 2.17
N LEU A 84 1.14 -18.65 1.24
CA LEU A 84 -0.26 -18.51 1.60
C LEU A 84 -0.85 -19.72 2.36
N PRO A 85 -0.61 -20.99 1.97
CA PRO A 85 -1.06 -22.13 2.77
C PRO A 85 -0.43 -22.14 4.15
N MET A 86 0.88 -21.82 4.24
CA MET A 86 1.60 -21.78 5.51
C MET A 86 0.95 -20.78 6.48
N MET A 87 0.57 -19.57 6.02
CA MET A 87 -0.10 -18.59 6.86
C MET A 87 -1.50 -19.05 7.28
N LEU A 88 -2.27 -19.56 6.31
CA LEU A 88 -3.64 -20.06 6.55
C LEU A 88 -3.69 -21.23 7.53
N ASP A 89 -2.70 -22.11 7.51
CA ASP A 89 -2.67 -23.32 8.36
C ASP A 89 -2.27 -23.05 9.81
N HIS A 90 -1.64 -21.89 10.10
CA HIS A 90 -1.08 -21.61 11.42
C HIS A 90 -1.79 -20.46 12.17
N THR A 91 -3.02 -20.12 11.79
CA THR A 91 -3.81 -19.08 12.46
C THR A 91 -5.30 -19.38 12.41
N ASP A 92 -6.07 -18.75 13.33
CA ASP A 92 -7.54 -18.78 13.30
C ASP A 92 -8.10 -17.69 12.39
N HIS A 93 -7.35 -16.59 12.16
CA HIS A 93 -7.74 -15.53 11.22
C HIS A 93 -6.52 -14.94 10.48
N TYR A 94 -6.48 -15.13 9.17
CA TYR A 94 -5.46 -14.59 8.27
C TYR A 94 -5.96 -13.35 7.54
N ILE A 95 -5.26 -12.23 7.68
CA ILE A 95 -5.51 -11.02 6.90
C ILE A 95 -4.51 -10.96 5.74
N TYR A 96 -4.99 -11.21 4.54
CA TYR A 96 -4.19 -11.14 3.31
C TYR A 96 -4.17 -9.71 2.76
N LEU A 97 -2.98 -9.13 2.61
CA LEU A 97 -2.79 -7.84 1.97
C LEU A 97 -2.85 -7.98 0.45
N SER A 98 -3.97 -7.60 -0.13
CA SER A 98 -4.10 -7.31 -1.55
C SER A 98 -3.88 -5.82 -1.83
N SER A 99 -4.50 -5.27 -2.84
CA SER A 99 -4.40 -3.86 -3.22
C SER A 99 -5.60 -3.44 -4.05
N TYR A 100 -6.03 -2.19 -3.95
CA TYR A 100 -6.99 -1.60 -4.89
C TYR A 100 -6.50 -1.62 -6.35
N ARG A 101 -5.18 -1.76 -6.58
CA ARG A 101 -4.59 -1.87 -7.93
C ARG A 101 -5.08 -3.07 -8.73
N VAL A 102 -5.67 -4.08 -8.09
CA VAL A 102 -6.26 -5.22 -8.79
C VAL A 102 -7.46 -4.82 -9.64
N TYR A 103 -8.17 -3.76 -9.28
CA TYR A 103 -9.36 -3.31 -9.98
C TYR A 103 -9.06 -2.60 -11.30
N SER A 104 -9.94 -2.82 -12.28
CA SER A 104 -10.06 -1.94 -13.44
C SER A 104 -10.84 -0.67 -13.07
N SER A 105 -10.89 0.29 -14.00
CA SER A 105 -11.72 1.50 -13.87
C SER A 105 -12.99 1.43 -14.71
N ASN A 106 -13.42 0.23 -15.08
CA ASN A 106 -14.60 0.05 -15.93
C ASN A 106 -15.92 0.39 -15.23
N GLU A 107 -15.89 0.40 -13.89
CA GLU A 107 -17.02 0.76 -13.05
C GLU A 107 -16.60 1.78 -11.99
N LEU A 108 -17.45 2.79 -11.77
CA LEU A 108 -17.25 3.83 -10.76
C LEU A 108 -18.55 4.04 -9.97
N PRO A 109 -18.47 4.25 -8.65
CA PRO A 109 -17.27 4.07 -7.83
C PRO A 109 -16.84 2.59 -7.77
N VAL A 110 -15.54 2.36 -7.59
CA VAL A 110 -14.95 1.02 -7.47
C VAL A 110 -15.38 0.36 -6.17
N ARG A 111 -15.86 -0.88 -6.27
CA ARG A 111 -16.34 -1.71 -5.14
C ARG A 111 -15.60 -3.04 -5.07
N GLU A 112 -15.85 -3.80 -4.02
CA GLU A 112 -15.20 -5.11 -3.81
C GLU A 112 -15.48 -6.13 -4.93
N ASN A 113 -16.64 -6.01 -5.60
CA ASN A 113 -17.04 -6.86 -6.72
C ASN A 113 -16.78 -6.24 -8.10
N SER A 114 -16.16 -5.08 -8.19
CA SER A 114 -15.80 -4.47 -9.47
C SER A 114 -14.78 -5.33 -10.25
N PRO A 115 -14.79 -5.29 -11.59
CA PRO A 115 -13.90 -6.08 -12.43
C PRO A 115 -12.41 -5.87 -12.08
N GLN A 116 -11.64 -6.95 -12.13
CA GLN A 116 -10.20 -6.92 -11.92
C GLN A 116 -9.44 -6.93 -13.26
N TRP A 117 -8.28 -6.27 -13.31
CA TRP A 117 -7.43 -6.25 -14.49
C TRP A 117 -7.03 -7.64 -14.97
N LEU A 118 -6.80 -8.57 -14.04
CA LEU A 118 -6.45 -9.95 -14.37
C LEU A 118 -7.49 -10.60 -15.29
N ASP A 119 -8.77 -10.23 -15.14
CA ASP A 119 -9.88 -10.82 -15.87
C ASP A 119 -10.23 -10.05 -17.14
N CYS A 120 -10.10 -8.71 -17.14
CA CYS A 120 -10.64 -7.86 -18.18
C CYS A 120 -9.61 -7.07 -19.01
N ALA A 121 -8.31 -7.03 -18.64
CA ALA A 121 -7.32 -6.32 -19.42
C ALA A 121 -7.08 -7.02 -20.78
N GLU A 122 -7.08 -6.25 -21.86
CA GLU A 122 -6.84 -6.75 -23.22
C GLU A 122 -5.35 -6.92 -23.55
N ASP A 123 -4.46 -6.18 -22.84
CA ASP A 123 -3.00 -6.30 -22.96
C ASP A 123 -2.52 -7.66 -22.44
N LEU A 124 -2.35 -8.63 -23.32
CA LEU A 124 -1.89 -9.98 -22.97
C LEU A 124 -0.52 -10.00 -22.31
N PRO A 125 0.50 -9.25 -22.75
CA PRO A 125 1.77 -9.10 -22.05
C PRO A 125 1.58 -8.69 -20.58
N PHE A 126 0.72 -7.71 -20.29
CA PHE A 126 0.41 -7.30 -18.92
C PHE A 126 -0.27 -8.43 -18.14
N ARG A 127 -1.33 -9.04 -18.67
CA ARG A 127 -2.07 -10.13 -17.97
C ARG A 127 -1.21 -11.36 -17.68
N HIS A 128 -0.24 -11.66 -18.54
CA HIS A 128 0.69 -12.78 -18.35
C HIS A 128 1.95 -12.40 -17.57
N SER A 129 2.13 -11.13 -17.23
CA SER A 129 3.26 -10.67 -16.44
C SER A 129 3.13 -11.06 -14.96
N ASP A 130 4.14 -10.71 -14.22
CA ASP A 130 4.12 -10.70 -12.76
C ASP A 130 4.14 -9.23 -12.25
N ASP A 131 3.34 -8.34 -12.90
CA ASP A 131 3.09 -7.01 -12.36
C ASP A 131 2.40 -7.08 -10.99
N TYR A 132 2.62 -6.06 -10.20
CA TYR A 132 2.09 -5.96 -8.83
C TYR A 132 0.58 -6.25 -8.75
N SER A 133 -0.22 -5.66 -9.63
CA SER A 133 -1.67 -5.84 -9.66
C SER A 133 -2.07 -7.28 -10.03
N VAL A 134 -1.32 -7.87 -10.98
CA VAL A 134 -1.59 -9.22 -11.49
C VAL A 134 -1.27 -10.28 -10.45
N TYR A 135 -0.09 -10.23 -9.80
CA TYR A 135 0.21 -11.23 -8.79
C TYR A 135 -0.61 -11.06 -7.50
N LYS A 136 -1.05 -9.83 -7.16
CA LYS A 136 -1.98 -9.62 -6.04
C LYS A 136 -3.34 -10.25 -6.33
N ALA A 137 -3.89 -10.08 -7.53
CA ALA A 137 -5.12 -10.74 -7.95
C ALA A 137 -5.01 -12.27 -7.95
N ARG A 138 -3.89 -12.83 -8.45
CA ARG A 138 -3.61 -14.29 -8.38
C ARG A 138 -3.52 -14.77 -6.93
N GLY A 139 -2.92 -14.00 -6.03
CA GLY A 139 -2.89 -14.30 -4.61
C GLY A 139 -4.28 -14.34 -3.98
N GLU A 140 -5.18 -13.40 -4.35
CA GLU A 140 -6.58 -13.45 -3.93
C GLU A 140 -7.28 -14.73 -4.40
N HIS A 141 -7.10 -15.10 -5.67
CA HIS A 141 -7.67 -16.34 -6.20
C HIS A 141 -7.17 -17.56 -5.43
N PHE A 142 -5.88 -17.57 -5.09
CA PHE A 142 -5.28 -18.65 -4.29
C PHE A 142 -5.91 -18.73 -2.88
N VAL A 143 -6.04 -17.60 -2.19
CA VAL A 143 -6.66 -17.52 -0.85
C VAL A 143 -8.12 -17.98 -0.90
N ARG A 144 -8.91 -17.51 -1.89
CA ARG A 144 -10.33 -17.90 -2.07
C ARG A 144 -10.50 -19.39 -2.38
N ALA A 145 -9.58 -19.98 -3.16
CA ALA A 145 -9.60 -21.40 -3.51
C ALA A 145 -9.16 -22.32 -2.35
N SER A 146 -8.60 -21.78 -1.28
CA SER A 146 -8.20 -22.55 -0.11
C SER A 146 -9.38 -23.26 0.54
N ALA A 147 -9.16 -24.49 1.03
CA ALA A 147 -10.11 -25.20 1.89
C ALA A 147 -10.31 -24.51 3.24
N ARG A 148 -9.29 -23.76 3.72
CA ARG A 148 -9.39 -22.95 4.94
C ARG A 148 -10.32 -21.78 4.72
N LYS A 149 -11.25 -21.54 5.63
CA LYS A 149 -12.24 -20.45 5.59
C LYS A 149 -11.99 -19.42 6.71
N ASN A 150 -10.72 -19.19 7.01
CA ASN A 150 -10.24 -18.35 8.11
C ASN A 150 -9.51 -17.08 7.61
N TRP A 151 -9.90 -16.54 6.48
CA TRP A 151 -9.21 -15.40 5.86
C TRP A 151 -10.13 -14.20 5.66
N SER A 152 -9.53 -13.02 5.59
CA SER A 152 -10.09 -11.81 4.99
C SER A 152 -9.08 -11.20 4.04
N ILE A 153 -9.56 -10.68 2.91
CA ILE A 153 -8.74 -9.97 1.94
C ILE A 153 -8.93 -8.47 2.15
N ILE A 154 -7.84 -7.74 2.30
CA ILE A 154 -7.88 -6.29 2.39
C ILE A 154 -7.23 -5.64 1.17
N ARG A 155 -7.88 -4.61 0.62
CA ARG A 155 -7.41 -3.84 -0.53
C ARG A 155 -7.28 -2.37 -0.14
N PRO A 156 -6.16 -1.97 0.46
CA PRO A 156 -5.91 -0.55 0.69
C PRO A 156 -5.73 0.18 -0.64
N ALA A 157 -6.25 1.41 -0.72
CA ALA A 157 -5.88 2.37 -1.74
C ALA A 157 -4.48 2.93 -1.40
N ILE A 158 -3.97 3.89 -2.17
CA ILE A 158 -2.63 4.45 -1.94
C ILE A 158 -2.51 4.87 -0.47
N THR A 159 -1.79 4.06 0.31
CA THR A 159 -1.65 4.33 1.75
C THR A 159 -0.45 5.21 1.99
N TYR A 160 -0.67 6.38 2.60
CA TYR A 160 0.41 7.27 3.02
C TYR A 160 0.62 7.25 4.54
N SER A 161 1.85 7.48 4.95
CA SER A 161 2.28 7.48 6.35
C SER A 161 3.59 8.24 6.49
N ARG A 162 4.11 8.34 7.71
CA ARG A 162 5.47 8.84 7.92
C ARG A 162 6.47 8.09 7.04
N MET A 163 7.30 8.81 6.30
CA MET A 163 8.32 8.29 5.38
C MET A 163 7.74 7.55 4.16
N ARG A 164 6.44 7.63 3.92
CA ARG A 164 5.81 7.11 2.71
C ARG A 164 4.88 8.16 2.11
N TYR A 165 5.45 9.00 1.29
CA TYR A 165 4.78 10.13 0.63
C TYR A 165 4.76 9.90 -0.87
N GLN A 166 3.58 9.61 -1.42
CA GLN A 166 3.43 9.27 -2.84
C GLN A 166 2.83 10.43 -3.61
N LEU A 167 3.38 10.69 -4.80
CA LEU A 167 2.82 11.64 -5.77
C LEU A 167 2.93 11.01 -7.15
N VAL A 168 1.80 10.67 -7.76
CA VAL A 168 1.70 9.81 -8.94
C VAL A 168 2.47 8.49 -8.68
N THR A 169 3.56 8.22 -9.37
CA THR A 169 4.40 7.02 -9.14
C THR A 169 5.64 7.31 -8.29
N LEU A 170 5.86 8.57 -7.88
CA LEU A 170 7.00 8.96 -7.08
C LEU A 170 6.80 8.64 -5.60
N GLU A 171 7.84 8.18 -4.96
CA GLU A 171 7.90 7.88 -3.52
C GLU A 171 8.74 8.96 -2.79
N MET A 172 8.82 8.88 -1.49
CA MET A 172 9.41 9.84 -0.55
C MET A 172 10.75 10.46 -1.01
N ILE A 173 11.67 9.65 -1.54
CA ILE A 173 12.97 10.13 -2.05
C ILE A 173 12.79 11.16 -3.18
N ASN A 174 11.75 10.96 -4.01
CA ASN A 174 11.45 11.79 -5.16
C ASN A 174 10.31 12.78 -4.90
N THR A 175 9.86 12.94 -3.67
CA THR A 175 8.84 13.92 -3.27
C THR A 175 9.38 14.81 -2.15
N VAL A 176 9.14 14.51 -0.89
CA VAL A 176 9.52 15.35 0.26
C VAL A 176 11.03 15.59 0.34
N ALA A 177 11.88 14.59 0.04
CA ALA A 177 13.33 14.79 0.04
C ALA A 177 13.78 15.76 -1.05
N ARG A 178 13.13 15.75 -2.23
CA ARG A 178 13.40 16.75 -3.28
C ARG A 178 12.96 18.15 -2.87
N ALA A 179 11.78 18.27 -2.22
CA ALA A 179 11.33 19.55 -1.66
C ALA A 179 12.33 20.12 -0.66
N GLN A 180 12.83 19.31 0.26
CA GLN A 180 13.88 19.71 1.23
C GLN A 180 15.18 20.17 0.55
N ALA A 181 15.50 19.57 -0.61
CA ALA A 181 16.65 19.95 -1.42
C ALA A 181 16.38 21.15 -2.36
N GLY A 182 15.19 21.77 -2.31
CA GLY A 182 14.81 22.87 -3.20
C GLY A 182 14.67 22.48 -4.66
N LYS A 183 14.37 21.18 -4.93
CA LYS A 183 14.28 20.62 -6.28
C LYS A 183 12.83 20.38 -6.68
N LYS A 184 12.55 20.57 -7.97
CA LYS A 184 11.23 20.28 -8.57
C LYS A 184 11.09 18.77 -8.86
N VAL A 185 9.85 18.30 -9.06
CA VAL A 185 9.55 16.97 -9.58
C VAL A 185 8.98 17.05 -11.00
N VAL A 186 9.25 16.02 -11.81
CA VAL A 186 8.63 15.85 -13.12
C VAL A 186 7.53 14.80 -13.00
N LEU A 187 6.35 15.11 -13.53
CA LEU A 187 5.15 14.25 -13.48
C LEU A 187 4.51 14.12 -14.87
N PRO A 188 3.84 13.02 -15.18
CA PRO A 188 3.16 12.86 -16.46
C PRO A 188 1.89 13.72 -16.52
N GLU A 189 1.77 14.60 -17.52
CA GLU A 189 0.65 15.51 -17.69
C GLU A 189 -0.70 14.79 -17.78
N GLN A 190 -0.71 13.60 -18.37
CA GLN A 190 -1.91 12.77 -18.48
C GLN A 190 -2.51 12.38 -17.11
N ALA A 191 -1.71 12.44 -16.03
CA ALA A 191 -2.20 12.16 -14.68
C ALA A 191 -2.91 13.37 -14.04
N LYS A 192 -2.62 14.59 -14.47
CA LYS A 192 -2.95 15.81 -13.75
C LYS A 192 -4.42 15.89 -13.33
N GLU A 193 -5.32 15.59 -14.25
CA GLU A 193 -6.78 15.67 -14.02
C GLU A 193 -7.39 14.32 -13.57
N VAL A 194 -6.57 13.28 -13.34
CA VAL A 194 -7.05 11.96 -12.96
C VAL A 194 -7.30 11.90 -11.46
N PRO A 195 -8.52 11.52 -11.01
CA PRO A 195 -8.83 11.32 -9.60
C PRO A 195 -8.06 10.15 -9.01
N ALA A 196 -7.46 10.35 -7.86
CA ALA A 196 -6.77 9.36 -7.05
C ALA A 196 -7.33 9.31 -5.63
N THR A 197 -7.37 8.13 -5.04
CA THR A 197 -7.72 7.91 -3.64
C THR A 197 -6.45 7.61 -2.85
N MET A 198 -6.16 8.42 -1.83
CA MET A 198 -5.04 8.21 -0.91
C MET A 198 -5.58 8.14 0.52
N THR A 199 -5.16 7.13 1.27
CA THR A 199 -5.69 6.84 2.60
C THR A 199 -4.58 6.92 3.65
N TRP A 200 -4.86 7.58 4.77
CA TRP A 200 -3.94 7.60 5.90
C TRP A 200 -3.77 6.21 6.52
N ALA A 201 -2.53 5.81 6.81
CA ALA A 201 -2.22 4.50 7.39
C ALA A 201 -2.86 4.27 8.77
N GLY A 202 -3.16 5.33 9.52
CA GLY A 202 -3.89 5.24 10.80
C GLY A 202 -5.33 4.76 10.60
N ASP A 203 -6.03 5.27 9.60
CA ASP A 203 -7.40 4.82 9.27
C ASP A 203 -7.38 3.37 8.77
N VAL A 204 -6.43 3.03 7.91
CA VAL A 204 -6.23 1.65 7.44
C VAL A 204 -5.98 0.70 8.62
N ALA A 205 -5.16 1.10 9.58
CA ALA A 205 -4.88 0.31 10.79
C ALA A 205 -6.14 0.09 11.64
N GLN A 206 -6.97 1.10 11.82
CA GLN A 206 -8.25 1.00 12.54
C GLN A 206 -9.21 0.03 11.84
N MET A 207 -9.33 0.13 10.51
CA MET A 207 -10.16 -0.78 9.71
C MET A 207 -9.67 -2.23 9.83
N ILE A 208 -8.36 -2.47 9.69
CA ILE A 208 -7.76 -3.81 9.83
C ILE A 208 -8.01 -4.39 11.23
N ALA A 209 -7.83 -3.58 12.27
CA ALA A 209 -8.06 -4.02 13.65
C ALA A 209 -9.53 -4.44 13.89
N THR A 210 -10.49 -3.80 13.22
CA THR A 210 -11.92 -4.15 13.29
C THR A 210 -12.24 -5.42 12.48
N ILE A 211 -11.55 -5.63 11.35
CA ILE A 211 -11.69 -6.85 10.53
C ILE A 211 -11.13 -8.05 11.29
N LEU A 212 -9.99 -7.89 11.95
CA LEU A 212 -9.31 -8.98 12.66
C LEU A 212 -10.22 -9.55 13.77
N PHE A 213 -10.42 -10.85 13.75
CA PHE A 213 -11.30 -11.62 14.64
C PHE A 213 -12.79 -11.30 14.55
N ASN A 214 -13.23 -10.52 13.57
CA ASN A 214 -14.64 -10.30 13.32
C ASN A 214 -15.21 -11.45 12.49
N GLY A 215 -16.13 -12.22 13.07
CA GLY A 215 -16.73 -13.36 12.39
C GLY A 215 -17.47 -13.00 11.10
N LYS A 216 -17.97 -11.75 10.96
CA LYS A 216 -18.61 -11.26 9.73
C LYS A 216 -17.59 -10.96 8.62
N ALA A 217 -16.32 -10.88 8.95
CA ALA A 217 -15.26 -10.57 8.00
C ALA A 217 -14.58 -11.83 7.43
N LEU A 218 -14.89 -13.01 7.95
CA LEU A 218 -14.34 -14.26 7.43
C LEU A 218 -14.85 -14.55 6.03
N CYS A 219 -13.93 -14.90 5.13
CA CYS A 219 -14.19 -15.16 3.70
C CYS A 219 -14.70 -13.93 2.93
N GLU A 220 -14.40 -12.74 3.41
CA GLU A 220 -14.83 -11.49 2.82
C GLU A 220 -13.64 -10.61 2.38
N ASP A 221 -13.89 -9.73 1.42
CA ASP A 221 -12.94 -8.71 1.00
C ASP A 221 -13.42 -7.32 1.38
N TYR A 222 -12.46 -6.45 1.66
CA TYR A 222 -12.72 -5.07 2.06
C TYR A 222 -11.77 -4.10 1.36
N SER A 223 -12.35 -3.06 0.76
CA SER A 223 -11.60 -1.88 0.33
C SER A 223 -11.33 -1.01 1.55
N VAL A 224 -10.17 -1.24 2.21
CA VAL A 224 -9.77 -0.52 3.43
C VAL A 224 -9.19 0.84 3.05
N CYS A 225 -10.07 1.78 2.72
CA CYS A 225 -9.70 3.09 2.19
C CYS A 225 -10.73 4.18 2.54
N THR A 226 -10.33 5.44 2.32
CA THR A 226 -11.26 6.57 2.26
C THR A 226 -12.02 6.56 0.93
N ALA A 227 -13.18 7.20 0.88
CA ALA A 227 -13.85 7.56 -0.38
C ALA A 227 -13.46 8.98 -0.86
N GLU A 228 -12.71 9.74 -0.07
CA GLU A 228 -12.13 11.00 -0.51
C GLU A 228 -11.20 10.76 -1.68
N HIS A 229 -11.35 11.55 -2.73
CA HIS A 229 -10.48 11.54 -3.91
C HIS A 229 -10.16 12.95 -4.33
N ARG A 230 -8.98 13.13 -4.91
CA ARG A 230 -8.50 14.38 -5.48
C ARG A 230 -7.79 14.07 -6.79
N THR A 231 -7.76 15.01 -7.71
CA THR A 231 -6.90 14.87 -8.89
C THR A 231 -5.43 14.89 -8.48
N TRP A 232 -4.56 14.28 -9.28
CA TRP A 232 -3.13 14.37 -9.01
C TRP A 232 -2.60 15.81 -9.05
N GLY A 233 -3.26 16.68 -9.83
CA GLY A 233 -2.96 18.11 -9.82
C GLY A 233 -3.22 18.74 -8.46
N GLU A 234 -4.43 18.54 -7.89
CA GLU A 234 -4.77 19.00 -6.53
C GLU A 234 -3.82 18.44 -5.47
N ILE A 235 -3.44 17.16 -5.60
CA ILE A 235 -2.49 16.55 -4.67
C ILE A 235 -1.09 17.17 -4.79
N ALA A 236 -0.65 17.50 -6.01
CA ALA A 236 0.60 18.23 -6.23
C ALA A 236 0.56 19.63 -5.60
N ASP A 237 -0.58 20.32 -5.68
CA ASP A 237 -0.78 21.61 -5.02
C ASP A 237 -0.73 21.49 -3.49
N TYR A 238 -1.23 20.39 -2.92
CA TYR A 238 -1.07 20.09 -1.48
C TYR A 238 0.41 19.94 -1.10
N TYR A 239 1.22 19.20 -1.87
CA TYR A 239 2.65 19.09 -1.63
C TYR A 239 3.37 20.44 -1.75
N LYS A 240 2.96 21.28 -2.73
CA LYS A 240 3.51 22.63 -2.89
C LYS A 240 3.21 23.50 -1.66
N ASP A 241 1.97 23.49 -1.17
CA ASP A 241 1.57 24.27 0.01
C ASP A 241 2.24 23.77 1.29
N ILE A 242 2.32 22.43 1.49
CA ILE A 242 2.82 21.83 2.73
C ILE A 242 4.35 21.90 2.83
N CYS A 243 5.09 21.63 1.75
CA CYS A 243 6.54 21.49 1.79
C CYS A 243 7.30 22.20 0.65
N GLY A 244 6.61 23.01 -0.17
CA GLY A 244 7.25 23.77 -1.25
C GLY A 244 7.62 22.94 -2.48
N LEU A 245 7.11 21.71 -2.63
CA LEU A 245 7.43 20.86 -3.77
C LEU A 245 6.74 21.39 -5.04
N GLU A 246 7.53 21.83 -6.02
CA GLU A 246 7.01 22.24 -7.32
C GLU A 246 6.99 21.07 -8.30
N ALA A 247 5.86 20.88 -9.01
CA ALA A 247 5.68 19.89 -10.04
C ALA A 247 5.79 20.51 -11.45
N VAL A 248 6.53 19.84 -12.32
CA VAL A 248 6.61 20.12 -13.76
C VAL A 248 5.91 18.97 -14.49
N TRP A 249 4.87 19.31 -15.24
CA TRP A 249 4.07 18.34 -15.96
C TRP A 249 4.60 18.21 -17.40
N VAL A 250 4.90 16.97 -17.81
CA VAL A 250 5.47 16.64 -19.12
C VAL A 250 4.70 15.50 -19.77
N ASP A 251 4.92 15.26 -21.06
CA ASP A 251 4.31 14.10 -21.73
C ASP A 251 4.70 12.78 -21.04
N LYS A 252 3.77 11.82 -21.03
CA LYS A 252 3.97 10.51 -20.39
C LYS A 252 5.22 9.79 -20.90
N GLU A 253 5.50 9.88 -22.20
CA GLU A 253 6.67 9.18 -22.78
C GLU A 253 7.98 9.82 -22.31
N ASP A 254 8.04 11.15 -22.19
CA ASP A 254 9.18 11.84 -21.60
C ASP A 254 9.35 11.45 -20.14
N TYR A 255 8.24 11.44 -19.37
CA TYR A 255 8.27 10.96 -17.99
C TYR A 255 8.80 9.54 -17.87
N LEU A 256 8.30 8.61 -18.69
CA LEU A 256 8.76 7.23 -18.69
C LEU A 256 10.24 7.11 -19.08
N ALA A 257 10.73 7.95 -19.99
CA ALA A 257 12.14 7.99 -20.36
C ALA A 257 13.05 8.44 -19.20
N ILE A 258 12.54 9.35 -18.34
CA ILE A 258 13.27 9.81 -17.16
C ILE A 258 13.33 8.71 -16.09
N VAL A 259 12.21 8.07 -15.77
CA VAL A 259 12.15 7.10 -14.66
C VAL A 259 12.65 5.71 -15.06
N ALA A 260 12.57 5.35 -16.34
CA ALA A 260 13.00 4.07 -16.88
C ALA A 260 13.65 4.26 -18.26
N PRO A 261 14.93 4.68 -18.33
CA PRO A 261 15.61 5.01 -19.60
C PRO A 261 15.87 3.79 -20.48
N ASP A 262 16.09 2.63 -19.87
CA ASP A 262 16.25 1.38 -20.62
C ASP A 262 14.92 0.96 -21.26
N PRO A 263 14.87 0.64 -22.57
CA PRO A 263 13.63 0.30 -23.27
C PRO A 263 12.89 -0.91 -22.68
N TYR A 264 13.61 -1.92 -22.21
CA TYR A 264 13.00 -3.09 -21.57
C TYR A 264 12.39 -2.75 -20.22
N GLN A 265 13.12 -1.99 -19.40
CA GLN A 265 12.59 -1.49 -18.13
C GLN A 265 11.38 -0.58 -18.34
N ARG A 266 11.42 0.29 -19.36
CA ARG A 266 10.32 1.19 -19.72
C ARG A 266 9.06 0.44 -20.13
N PHE A 267 9.20 -0.64 -20.89
CA PHE A 267 8.07 -1.49 -21.25
C PHE A 267 7.30 -2.01 -20.02
N HIS A 268 8.01 -2.35 -18.95
CA HIS A 268 7.39 -2.80 -17.70
C HIS A 268 6.97 -1.62 -16.78
N ALA A 269 7.75 -0.56 -16.76
CA ALA A 269 7.48 0.61 -15.91
C ALA A 269 6.18 1.34 -16.32
N ARG A 270 5.75 1.25 -17.59
CA ARG A 270 4.50 1.83 -18.08
C ARG A 270 3.25 1.23 -17.41
N TRP A 271 3.31 0.00 -16.90
CA TRP A 271 2.13 -0.66 -16.33
C TRP A 271 1.62 0.02 -15.07
N GLN A 272 2.49 0.55 -14.21
CA GLN A 272 2.03 1.29 -13.05
C GLN A 272 1.26 2.58 -13.42
N PRO A 273 1.74 3.46 -14.31
CA PRO A 273 0.91 4.54 -14.84
C PRO A 273 -0.38 4.04 -15.51
N GLU A 274 -0.28 3.18 -16.50
CA GLU A 274 -1.39 2.83 -17.41
C GLU A 274 -2.50 2.03 -16.74
N TYR A 275 -2.18 1.11 -15.82
CA TYR A 275 -3.16 0.27 -15.12
C TYR A 275 -3.48 0.74 -13.69
N ASP A 276 -2.94 1.88 -13.27
CA ASP A 276 -3.22 2.42 -11.95
C ASP A 276 -3.28 3.96 -11.93
N ARG A 277 -2.15 4.65 -12.08
CA ARG A 277 -2.06 6.10 -11.80
C ARG A 277 -2.78 7.00 -12.81
N LEU A 278 -2.94 6.55 -14.03
CA LEU A 278 -3.73 7.22 -15.08
C LEU A 278 -5.18 6.72 -15.15
N GLN A 279 -5.58 5.88 -14.19
CA GLN A 279 -6.94 5.37 -14.06
C GLN A 279 -7.70 6.14 -12.99
N THR A 280 -8.95 6.50 -13.28
CA THR A 280 -9.83 7.12 -12.29
C THR A 280 -10.04 6.19 -11.10
N ARG A 281 -9.70 6.65 -9.90
CA ARG A 281 -9.79 5.89 -8.66
C ARG A 281 -10.72 6.58 -7.66
N ILE A 282 -12.01 6.39 -7.86
CA ILE A 282 -13.08 6.80 -6.95
C ILE A 282 -13.57 5.54 -6.26
N MET A 283 -13.24 5.39 -4.98
CA MET A 283 -13.50 4.18 -4.20
C MET A 283 -14.82 4.27 -3.43
N ASP A 284 -15.54 3.15 -3.36
CA ASP A 284 -16.65 2.96 -2.42
C ASP A 284 -16.13 2.22 -1.19
N ASN A 285 -16.21 2.85 -0.03
CA ASN A 285 -15.72 2.28 1.23
C ASN A 285 -16.85 1.93 2.22
N ARG A 286 -18.12 1.98 1.79
CA ARG A 286 -19.27 1.77 2.68
C ARG A 286 -19.20 0.43 3.40
N LYS A 287 -18.79 -0.64 2.71
CA LYS A 287 -18.70 -1.98 3.32
C LYS A 287 -17.80 -2.02 4.54
N VAL A 288 -16.62 -1.42 4.46
CA VAL A 288 -15.69 -1.37 5.59
C VAL A 288 -16.14 -0.38 6.66
N LEU A 289 -16.71 0.77 6.28
CA LEU A 289 -17.23 1.74 7.25
C LEU A 289 -18.39 1.17 8.05
N ASP A 290 -19.33 0.47 7.41
CA ASP A 290 -20.45 -0.20 8.07
C ASP A 290 -19.95 -1.25 9.08
N LEU A 291 -18.91 -2.04 8.69
CA LEU A 291 -18.30 -3.01 9.60
C LEU A 291 -17.65 -2.34 10.81
N CYS A 292 -16.99 -1.20 10.60
CA CYS A 292 -16.28 -0.43 11.62
C CYS A 292 -17.19 0.49 12.45
N ASN A 293 -18.45 0.64 12.06
CA ASN A 293 -19.39 1.63 12.62
C ASN A 293 -18.79 3.06 12.55
N LEU A 294 -18.18 3.39 11.40
CA LEU A 294 -17.58 4.68 11.10
C LEU A 294 -18.35 5.39 9.98
N GLN A 295 -18.13 6.69 9.89
CA GLN A 295 -18.57 7.52 8.77
C GLN A 295 -17.36 8.10 8.03
N GLN A 296 -17.53 8.51 6.78
CA GLN A 296 -16.45 9.12 5.99
C GLN A 296 -15.80 10.34 6.70
N LYS A 297 -16.58 11.14 7.43
CA LYS A 297 -16.11 12.30 8.18
C LYS A 297 -15.19 11.95 9.38
N ASP A 298 -15.20 10.69 9.82
CA ASP A 298 -14.37 10.21 10.94
C ASP A 298 -12.97 9.83 10.46
N LEU A 299 -12.75 9.75 9.14
CA LEU A 299 -11.46 9.47 8.54
C LEU A 299 -10.62 10.74 8.37
N MET A 300 -9.32 10.58 8.38
CA MET A 300 -8.35 11.66 8.19
C MET A 300 -8.49 12.30 6.80
N PRO A 301 -8.82 13.61 6.68
CA PRO A 301 -8.80 14.31 5.40
C PRO A 301 -7.41 14.29 4.76
N LEU A 302 -7.34 14.16 3.45
CA LEU A 302 -6.06 13.95 2.75
C LEU A 302 -5.06 15.08 3.00
N TYR A 303 -5.49 16.34 2.89
CA TYR A 303 -4.60 17.49 3.14
C TYR A 303 -4.03 17.49 4.56
N ASP A 304 -4.90 17.30 5.55
CA ASP A 304 -4.50 17.32 6.97
C ASP A 304 -3.57 16.14 7.30
N GLY A 305 -3.86 14.97 6.76
CA GLY A 305 -3.03 13.80 6.94
C GLY A 305 -1.65 13.94 6.29
N LEU A 306 -1.56 14.45 5.07
CA LEU A 306 -0.28 14.74 4.42
C LEU A 306 0.52 15.78 5.22
N LYS A 307 -0.14 16.85 5.66
CA LYS A 307 0.50 17.88 6.50
C LYS A 307 1.02 17.31 7.81
N TYR A 308 0.23 16.47 8.47
CA TYR A 308 0.63 15.78 9.69
C TYR A 308 1.85 14.88 9.49
N GLU A 309 1.84 14.06 8.44
CA GLU A 309 2.91 13.09 8.20
C GLU A 309 4.20 13.74 7.67
N ILE A 310 4.09 14.72 6.77
CA ILE A 310 5.22 15.47 6.24
C ILE A 310 5.86 16.31 7.36
N GLY A 311 5.06 16.92 8.24
CA GLY A 311 5.55 17.67 9.39
C GLY A 311 6.35 16.83 10.40
N ARG A 312 6.24 15.49 10.34
CA ARG A 312 7.02 14.53 11.15
C ARG A 312 8.22 13.94 10.40
N CYS A 313 8.43 14.35 9.15
CA CYS A 313 9.57 13.93 8.37
C CYS A 313 10.85 14.56 8.95
N PRO A 314 11.97 13.81 9.04
CA PRO A 314 13.25 14.42 9.40
C PRO A 314 13.59 15.56 8.45
N ALA A 315 14.17 16.64 9.01
CA ALA A 315 14.45 17.87 8.25
C ALA A 315 15.62 17.72 7.25
N ASP A 316 16.46 16.72 7.43
CA ASP A 316 17.68 16.49 6.67
C ASP A 316 17.75 15.06 6.12
N LEU A 317 16.80 14.72 5.26
CA LEU A 317 16.87 13.49 4.50
C LEU A 317 17.97 13.57 3.44
N ASN A 318 19.20 13.41 3.81
CA ASN A 318 20.32 13.37 2.86
C ASN A 318 20.24 12.10 1.98
N LEU A 319 19.27 12.07 1.06
CA LEU A 319 18.98 10.94 0.18
C LEU A 319 19.45 11.23 -1.25
N PRO A 320 19.87 10.21 -2.00
CA PRO A 320 20.30 10.40 -3.38
C PRO A 320 19.17 11.03 -4.22
N SER A 321 19.51 12.08 -4.95
CA SER A 321 18.58 12.76 -5.86
C SER A 321 18.37 11.93 -7.13
N HIS A 322 17.23 12.13 -7.79
CA HIS A 322 16.96 11.56 -9.10
C HIS A 322 17.70 12.38 -10.18
N GLU A 323 18.96 12.03 -10.47
CA GLU A 323 19.86 12.79 -11.35
C GLU A 323 19.26 13.05 -12.74
N ARG A 324 18.65 12.05 -13.37
CA ARG A 324 18.02 12.20 -14.69
C ARG A 324 16.87 13.18 -14.73
N MET A 325 16.12 13.28 -13.63
CA MET A 325 15.09 14.31 -13.50
C MET A 325 15.71 15.71 -13.43
N ASP A 326 16.82 15.85 -12.72
CA ASP A 326 17.57 17.10 -12.66
C ASP A 326 18.19 17.48 -14.02
N GLU A 327 18.73 16.50 -14.75
CA GLU A 327 19.27 16.69 -16.10
C GLU A 327 18.17 17.12 -17.09
N TYR A 328 17.00 16.46 -17.05
CA TYR A 328 15.86 16.81 -17.90
C TYR A 328 15.41 18.25 -17.65
N LEU A 329 15.20 18.62 -16.39
CA LEU A 329 14.80 19.97 -16.01
C LEU A 329 15.82 21.02 -16.48
N LYS A 330 17.11 20.75 -16.34
CA LYS A 330 18.18 21.62 -16.79
C LYS A 330 18.21 21.78 -18.32
N GLN A 331 18.07 20.67 -19.08
CA GLN A 331 18.09 20.68 -20.52
C GLN A 331 16.92 21.46 -21.13
N HIS A 332 15.77 21.51 -20.43
CA HIS A 332 14.58 22.20 -20.90
C HIS A 332 14.37 23.58 -20.24
N ASN A 333 15.32 24.06 -19.43
CA ASN A 333 15.24 25.34 -18.68
C ASN A 333 13.98 25.45 -17.80
N LEU A 334 13.59 24.36 -17.13
CA LEU A 334 12.37 24.25 -16.31
C LEU A 334 12.67 24.34 -14.79
#